data_84199882ad2a0c4b6f49029a199b7873
#
_entry.id   84199882ad2a0c4b6f49029a199b7873
#
_cell.length_a   1.000
_cell.length_b   1.000
_cell.length_c   1.000
_cell.angle_alpha   90.00
_cell.angle_beta   90.00
_cell.angle_gamma   90.00
#
_symmetry.space_group_name_H-M   'P 1'
#
loop_
_entity.id
_entity.type
_entity.pdbx_description
1 polymer ?
#
loop_
_entity_poly.entity_id
_entity_poly.type
_entity_poly.pdbx_seq_one_letter_code
_entity_poly.pdbx_strand_id
1 'polypeptide(L)'
;LYSSAASDVYKRQRQDRKDKPRVSIGAKLVADLLSVAGIDRLITMDLHADQIQGFFDVPVDHLYASGVFLPYIESLQLEDLVIATPDVGGSKRASTYSKYLGVPLVLCNKTRLKANEVATMQIIGDVKNKNVILIDDMVDTAGTITKAADIMKEAGAISVRAIASHCVMSGPASERVQNSGLEEMVFTDSIPYANRCSKVKQLTIADMFAETIRRVMNNESISSQYII
;
A
#
# COMPACT_ATOMS: atom_id res chain seq x y z
N LEU A 1 -8.46 -14.94 -16.97
CA LEU A 1 -9.32 -14.48 -15.87
C LEU A 1 -8.59 -13.67 -14.77
N TYR A 2 -7.28 -13.36 -14.92
CA TYR A 2 -6.49 -13.02 -13.72
C TYR A 2 -6.19 -11.55 -13.49
N SER A 3 -6.24 -10.64 -14.45
CA SER A 3 -5.77 -9.29 -14.19
C SER A 3 -6.88 -8.26 -13.99
N SER A 4 -7.95 -8.30 -14.75
CA SER A 4 -8.99 -7.26 -14.66
C SER A 4 -9.93 -7.46 -13.46
N ALA A 5 -10.33 -8.70 -13.17
CA ALA A 5 -11.22 -9.00 -12.05
C ALA A 5 -10.52 -8.76 -10.69
N ALA A 6 -9.25 -9.19 -10.56
CA ALA A 6 -8.47 -8.91 -9.36
C ALA A 6 -8.29 -7.41 -9.14
N SER A 7 -7.91 -6.64 -10.17
CA SER A 7 -7.78 -5.19 -10.08
C SER A 7 -9.08 -4.51 -9.61
N ASP A 8 -10.24 -4.92 -10.11
CA ASP A 8 -11.52 -4.34 -9.71
C ASP A 8 -11.90 -4.69 -8.26
N VAL A 9 -11.61 -5.91 -7.78
CA VAL A 9 -11.84 -6.32 -6.40
C VAL A 9 -10.96 -5.48 -5.46
N TYR A 10 -9.67 -5.36 -5.73
CA TYR A 10 -8.76 -4.54 -4.92
C TYR A 10 -9.13 -3.05 -4.95
N LYS A 11 -9.55 -2.53 -6.08
CA LYS A 11 -9.98 -1.14 -6.20
C LYS A 11 -11.24 -0.83 -5.38
N ARG A 12 -12.17 -1.79 -5.25
CA ARG A 12 -13.41 -1.63 -4.50
C ARG A 12 -13.22 -1.58 -3.00
N GLN A 13 -12.14 -2.10 -2.44
CA GLN A 13 -11.87 -1.95 -1.00
C GLN A 13 -11.68 -0.49 -0.56
N ARG A 14 -11.36 0.45 -1.49
CA ARG A 14 -11.37 1.90 -1.21
C ARG A 14 -12.78 2.48 -1.04
N GLN A 15 -13.83 1.72 -1.34
CA GLN A 15 -15.23 2.06 -1.14
C GLN A 15 -15.75 1.39 0.15
N ASP A 16 -15.02 1.58 1.25
CA ASP A 16 -15.30 1.00 2.57
C ASP A 16 -16.34 1.79 3.38
N ARG A 17 -16.65 3.02 2.94
CA ARG A 17 -17.57 3.95 3.58
C ARG A 17 -18.26 4.82 2.54
N LYS A 18 -19.34 5.48 2.96
CA LYS A 18 -20.02 6.50 2.15
C LYS A 18 -19.30 7.83 2.27
N ASP A 19 -18.63 8.24 1.22
CA ASP A 19 -17.98 9.57 1.09
C ASP A 19 -18.93 10.64 0.53
N LYS A 20 -20.05 10.20 -0.05
CA LYS A 20 -21.10 11.06 -0.63
C LYS A 20 -22.49 10.48 -0.36
N PRO A 21 -23.55 11.31 -0.39
CA PRO A 21 -24.92 10.82 -0.32
C PRO A 21 -25.21 9.83 -1.47
N ARG A 22 -25.99 8.78 -1.17
CA ARG A 22 -26.52 7.80 -2.14
C ARG A 22 -25.47 6.97 -2.88
N VAL A 23 -24.24 6.82 -2.35
CA VAL A 23 -23.25 5.88 -2.86
C VAL A 23 -23.34 4.56 -2.11
N SER A 24 -22.97 3.48 -2.78
CA SER A 24 -22.84 2.14 -2.17
C SER A 24 -21.50 2.00 -1.44
N ILE A 25 -21.45 1.07 -0.48
CA ILE A 25 -20.22 0.58 0.12
C ILE A 25 -19.77 -0.63 -0.72
N GLY A 26 -18.93 -0.39 -1.74
CA GLY A 26 -18.53 -1.42 -2.69
C GLY A 26 -17.74 -2.57 -2.04
N ALA A 27 -16.99 -2.31 -0.97
CA ALA A 27 -16.30 -3.35 -0.21
C ALA A 27 -17.26 -4.34 0.44
N LYS A 28 -18.42 -3.87 0.97
CA LYS A 28 -19.46 -4.76 1.53
C LYS A 28 -20.09 -5.63 0.44
N LEU A 29 -20.35 -5.07 -0.75
CA LEU A 29 -20.88 -5.86 -1.86
C LEU A 29 -19.94 -7.03 -2.23
N VAL A 30 -18.63 -6.80 -2.27
CA VAL A 30 -17.65 -7.85 -2.53
C VAL A 30 -17.66 -8.91 -1.42
N ALA A 31 -17.73 -8.49 -0.16
CA ALA A 31 -17.83 -9.42 0.97
C ALA A 31 -19.09 -10.29 0.87
N ASP A 32 -20.25 -9.70 0.54
CA ASP A 32 -21.50 -10.44 0.37
C ASP A 32 -21.44 -11.45 -0.77
N LEU A 33 -20.86 -11.07 -1.91
CA LEU A 33 -20.69 -11.98 -3.06
C LEU A 33 -19.80 -13.17 -2.72
N LEU A 34 -18.69 -12.96 -1.99
CA LEU A 34 -17.82 -14.03 -1.54
C LEU A 34 -18.52 -14.94 -0.52
N SER A 35 -19.28 -14.36 0.41
CA SER A 35 -20.05 -15.12 1.41
C SER A 35 -21.13 -15.99 0.74
N VAL A 36 -21.86 -15.44 -0.23
CA VAL A 36 -22.86 -16.21 -1.02
C VAL A 36 -22.19 -17.29 -1.87
N ALA A 37 -20.96 -17.08 -2.34
CA ALA A 37 -20.19 -18.10 -3.02
C ALA A 37 -19.74 -19.26 -2.12
N GLY A 38 -19.94 -19.15 -0.79
CA GLY A 38 -19.70 -20.23 0.16
C GLY A 38 -18.28 -20.34 0.66
N ILE A 39 -17.59 -19.20 0.86
CA ILE A 39 -16.28 -19.23 1.53
C ILE A 39 -16.44 -19.56 3.02
N ASP A 40 -15.53 -20.37 3.57
CA ASP A 40 -15.49 -20.72 5.00
C ASP A 40 -14.52 -19.83 5.79
N ARG A 41 -13.53 -19.24 5.13
CA ARG A 41 -12.50 -18.39 5.72
C ARG A 41 -11.88 -17.48 4.66
N LEU A 42 -11.45 -16.30 5.05
CA LEU A 42 -10.73 -15.35 4.19
C LEU A 42 -9.32 -15.14 4.74
N ILE A 43 -8.28 -15.32 3.89
CA ILE A 43 -6.93 -14.86 4.17
C ILE A 43 -6.66 -13.71 3.19
N THR A 44 -6.30 -12.55 3.72
CA THR A 44 -6.09 -11.32 2.93
C THR A 44 -4.86 -10.56 3.41
N MET A 45 -4.39 -9.59 2.63
CA MET A 45 -3.23 -8.78 2.95
C MET A 45 -3.55 -7.30 2.75
N ASP A 46 -3.08 -6.47 3.69
CA ASP A 46 -3.11 -5.00 3.65
C ASP A 46 -4.42 -4.43 3.10
N LEU A 47 -5.53 -4.73 3.74
CA LEU A 47 -6.80 -4.07 3.43
C LEU A 47 -6.66 -2.55 3.52
N HIS A 48 -7.33 -1.83 2.64
CA HIS A 48 -7.35 -0.36 2.65
C HIS A 48 -7.79 0.21 4.00
N ALA A 49 -8.69 -0.48 4.67
CA ALA A 49 -9.16 -0.15 6.00
C ALA A 49 -9.39 -1.44 6.82
N ASP A 50 -8.85 -1.49 8.03
CA ASP A 50 -8.92 -2.67 8.91
C ASP A 50 -10.37 -3.12 9.19
N GLN A 51 -11.32 -2.17 9.24
CA GLN A 51 -12.74 -2.43 9.49
C GLN A 51 -13.45 -3.23 8.39
N ILE A 52 -12.87 -3.37 7.19
CA ILE A 52 -13.41 -4.21 6.11
C ILE A 52 -13.54 -5.66 6.56
N GLN A 53 -12.69 -6.12 7.49
CA GLN A 53 -12.78 -7.44 8.12
C GLN A 53 -14.17 -7.69 8.72
N GLY A 54 -14.79 -6.65 9.29
CA GLY A 54 -16.13 -6.73 9.88
C GLY A 54 -17.28 -6.82 8.86
N PHE A 55 -16.99 -6.81 7.56
CA PHE A 55 -18.01 -7.03 6.52
C PHE A 55 -18.27 -8.51 6.22
N PHE A 56 -17.44 -9.40 6.76
CA PHE A 56 -17.51 -10.83 6.57
C PHE A 56 -18.08 -11.51 7.81
N ASP A 57 -18.94 -12.51 7.60
CA ASP A 57 -19.49 -13.37 8.67
C ASP A 57 -18.62 -14.63 8.90
N VAL A 58 -17.55 -14.79 8.15
CA VAL A 58 -16.56 -15.86 8.28
C VAL A 58 -15.27 -15.32 8.91
N PRO A 59 -14.42 -16.19 9.50
CA PRO A 59 -13.11 -15.77 10.01
C PRO A 59 -12.26 -15.10 8.95
N VAL A 60 -11.60 -13.99 9.31
CA VAL A 60 -10.70 -13.23 8.43
C VAL A 60 -9.32 -13.16 9.06
N ASP A 61 -8.31 -13.64 8.32
CA ASP A 61 -6.91 -13.46 8.65
C ASP A 61 -6.34 -12.34 7.80
N HIS A 62 -6.12 -11.18 8.41
CA HIS A 62 -5.61 -10.00 7.74
C HIS A 62 -4.09 -9.89 7.94
N LEU A 63 -3.31 -10.37 6.97
CA LEU A 63 -1.85 -10.31 6.98
C LEU A 63 -1.34 -8.91 6.60
N TYR A 64 -0.09 -8.61 6.95
CA TYR A 64 0.56 -7.35 6.61
C TYR A 64 1.81 -7.60 5.75
N ALA A 65 1.95 -6.87 4.67
CA ALA A 65 3.11 -6.95 3.78
C ALA A 65 4.41 -6.43 4.45
N SER A 66 4.32 -5.84 5.65
CA SER A 66 5.49 -5.48 6.46
C SER A 66 6.44 -6.66 6.66
N GLY A 67 5.92 -7.90 6.78
CA GLY A 67 6.75 -9.10 6.88
C GLY A 67 7.65 -9.36 5.68
N VAL A 68 7.30 -8.84 4.50
CA VAL A 68 8.10 -8.94 3.27
C VAL A 68 8.89 -7.66 3.03
N PHE A 69 8.30 -6.50 3.29
CA PHE A 69 8.92 -5.22 3.00
C PHE A 69 10.01 -4.81 4.00
N LEU A 70 9.86 -5.11 5.29
CA LEU A 70 10.88 -4.74 6.28
C LEU A 70 12.24 -5.39 6.00
N PRO A 71 12.34 -6.73 5.79
CA PRO A 71 13.61 -7.33 5.39
C PRO A 71 14.19 -6.76 4.10
N TYR A 72 13.32 -6.39 3.15
CA TYR A 72 13.75 -5.73 1.92
C TYR A 72 14.36 -4.35 2.20
N ILE A 73 13.68 -3.51 3.00
CA ILE A 73 14.19 -2.19 3.39
C ILE A 73 15.54 -2.30 4.09
N GLU A 74 15.68 -3.22 5.04
CA GLU A 74 16.93 -3.47 5.76
C GLU A 74 18.07 -3.89 4.81
N SER A 75 17.75 -4.69 3.78
CA SER A 75 18.73 -5.13 2.78
C SER A 75 19.29 -3.99 1.93
N LEU A 76 18.61 -2.86 1.82
CA LEU A 76 19.06 -1.68 1.07
C LEU A 76 20.18 -0.93 1.80
N GLN A 77 20.36 -1.14 3.11
CA GLN A 77 21.38 -0.50 3.95
C GLN A 77 21.48 1.02 3.75
N LEU A 78 20.33 1.69 3.70
CA LEU A 78 20.24 3.13 3.46
C LEU A 78 20.61 3.91 4.75
N GLU A 79 21.65 4.73 4.65
CA GLU A 79 21.98 5.69 5.69
C GLU A 79 20.97 6.84 5.72
N ASP A 80 20.81 7.49 6.88
CA ASP A 80 19.89 8.64 7.05
C ASP A 80 18.48 8.37 6.48
N LEU A 81 17.96 7.16 6.71
CA LEU A 81 16.64 6.75 6.25
C LEU A 81 15.52 7.49 6.98
N VAL A 82 14.50 7.90 6.25
CA VAL A 82 13.21 8.34 6.78
C VAL A 82 12.07 7.59 6.09
N ILE A 83 11.06 7.25 6.85
CA ILE A 83 9.80 6.69 6.31
C ILE A 83 8.85 7.84 6.05
N ALA A 84 8.14 7.78 4.94
CA ALA A 84 7.17 8.80 4.58
C ALA A 84 5.83 8.18 4.10
N THR A 85 4.77 8.98 4.12
CA THR A 85 3.49 8.61 3.50
C THR A 85 3.03 9.71 2.55
N PRO A 86 2.44 9.33 1.38
CA PRO A 86 2.00 10.29 0.37
C PRO A 86 0.75 11.07 0.77
N ASP A 87 0.06 10.64 1.82
CA ASP A 87 -1.09 11.35 2.42
C ASP A 87 -1.26 11.01 3.91
N VAL A 88 -2.13 11.76 4.57
CA VAL A 88 -2.40 11.58 6.02
C VAL A 88 -3.10 10.25 6.31
N GLY A 89 -3.85 9.70 5.35
CA GLY A 89 -4.56 8.42 5.52
C GLY A 89 -3.62 7.24 5.76
N GLY A 90 -2.43 7.25 5.15
CA GLY A 90 -1.39 6.24 5.31
C GLY A 90 -0.56 6.35 6.59
N SER A 91 -0.80 7.37 7.44
CA SER A 91 0.07 7.68 8.59
C SER A 91 0.22 6.54 9.60
N LYS A 92 -0.85 5.80 9.90
CA LYS A 92 -0.81 4.63 10.79
C LYS A 92 0.15 3.57 10.25
N ARG A 93 0.02 3.22 8.97
CA ARG A 93 0.86 2.24 8.27
C ARG A 93 2.33 2.68 8.28
N ALA A 94 2.62 3.89 7.81
CA ALA A 94 3.97 4.43 7.78
C ALA A 94 4.60 4.51 9.18
N SER A 95 3.80 4.82 10.22
CA SER A 95 4.26 4.84 11.61
C SER A 95 4.73 3.46 12.10
N THR A 96 4.09 2.37 11.66
CA THR A 96 4.53 1.00 11.98
C THR A 96 5.94 0.74 11.46
N TYR A 97 6.21 1.07 10.19
CA TYR A 97 7.56 0.94 9.60
C TYR A 97 8.59 1.84 10.30
N SER A 98 8.24 3.10 10.52
CA SER A 98 9.11 4.07 11.20
C SER A 98 9.51 3.57 12.61
N LYS A 99 8.56 3.06 13.39
CA LYS A 99 8.82 2.52 14.74
C LYS A 99 9.68 1.26 14.70
N TYR A 100 9.39 0.33 13.80
CA TYR A 100 10.14 -0.92 13.69
C TYR A 100 11.61 -0.64 13.32
N LEU A 101 11.83 0.23 12.34
CA LEU A 101 13.17 0.58 11.86
C LEU A 101 13.89 1.61 12.74
N GLY A 102 13.22 2.23 13.71
CA GLY A 102 13.79 3.26 14.58
C GLY A 102 14.16 4.55 13.85
N VAL A 103 13.43 4.91 12.77
CA VAL A 103 13.72 6.06 11.91
C VAL A 103 12.59 7.08 11.93
N PRO A 104 12.86 8.38 11.59
CA PRO A 104 11.82 9.41 11.59
C PRO A 104 10.68 9.13 10.60
N LEU A 105 9.49 9.68 10.92
CA LEU A 105 8.31 9.68 10.06
C LEU A 105 8.08 11.06 9.47
N VAL A 106 7.84 11.12 8.16
CA VAL A 106 7.49 12.32 7.39
C VAL A 106 6.11 12.13 6.76
N LEU A 107 5.30 13.17 6.78
CA LEU A 107 3.95 13.14 6.22
C LEU A 107 3.82 14.12 5.05
N CYS A 108 3.15 13.70 3.98
CA CYS A 108 2.66 14.62 2.96
C CYS A 108 1.22 15.00 3.28
N ASN A 109 0.97 16.29 3.40
CA ASN A 109 -0.38 16.84 3.58
C ASN A 109 -0.85 17.47 2.27
N LYS A 110 -1.95 16.93 1.72
CA LYS A 110 -2.57 17.45 0.51
C LYS A 110 -3.66 18.44 0.88
N THR A 111 -3.39 19.73 0.71
CA THR A 111 -4.35 20.79 1.00
C THR A 111 -5.01 21.26 -0.30
N ARG A 112 -6.35 21.28 -0.33
CA ARG A 112 -7.15 21.95 -1.35
C ARG A 112 -7.71 23.22 -0.74
N LEU A 113 -7.20 24.38 -1.12
CA LEU A 113 -7.65 25.66 -0.60
C LEU A 113 -9.01 26.07 -1.17
N LYS A 114 -9.36 25.67 -2.41
CA LYS A 114 -10.68 25.87 -3.07
C LYS A 114 -10.99 24.76 -4.07
N ALA A 115 -12.27 24.65 -4.46
CA ALA A 115 -12.79 23.59 -5.32
C ALA A 115 -12.17 23.50 -6.74
N ASN A 116 -11.47 24.53 -7.22
CA ASN A 116 -10.87 24.60 -8.56
C ASN A 116 -9.37 24.97 -8.54
N GLU A 117 -8.71 24.95 -7.37
CA GLU A 117 -7.28 25.21 -7.27
C GLU A 117 -6.46 23.91 -7.32
N VAL A 118 -5.27 24.01 -7.90
CA VAL A 118 -4.31 22.88 -7.90
C VAL A 118 -3.97 22.52 -6.47
N ALA A 119 -4.23 21.27 -6.09
CA ALA A 119 -3.92 20.80 -4.75
C ALA A 119 -2.43 20.99 -4.47
N THR A 120 -2.09 21.81 -3.48
CA THR A 120 -0.73 21.92 -2.97
C THR A 120 -0.47 20.73 -2.05
N MET A 121 0.75 20.19 -2.11
CA MET A 121 1.22 19.15 -1.21
C MET A 121 2.34 19.75 -0.37
N GLN A 122 2.22 19.62 0.95
CA GLN A 122 3.19 20.13 1.91
C GLN A 122 3.85 18.96 2.65
N ILE A 123 5.16 19.02 2.82
CA ILE A 123 5.93 18.06 3.61
C ILE A 123 5.90 18.53 5.08
N ILE A 124 5.54 17.61 5.98
CA ILE A 124 5.62 17.78 7.44
C ILE A 124 6.73 16.84 7.92
N GLY A 125 7.85 17.42 8.33
CA GLY A 125 9.08 16.73 8.68
C GLY A 125 10.26 17.20 7.83
N ASP A 126 11.43 16.58 8.00
CA ASP A 126 12.64 16.92 7.27
C ASP A 126 13.10 15.77 6.37
N VAL A 127 13.31 16.08 5.09
CA VAL A 127 13.79 15.14 4.06
C VAL A 127 15.14 15.57 3.45
N LYS A 128 15.66 16.73 3.85
CA LYS A 128 16.90 17.25 3.27
C LYS A 128 18.10 16.36 3.64
N ASN A 129 18.84 15.97 2.63
CA ASN A 129 19.97 15.02 2.75
C ASN A 129 19.55 13.67 3.35
N LYS A 130 18.33 13.21 3.10
CA LYS A 130 17.81 11.93 3.59
C LYS A 130 17.48 10.98 2.44
N ASN A 131 17.56 9.68 2.73
CA ASN A 131 16.98 8.63 1.91
C ASN A 131 15.53 8.41 2.35
N VAL A 132 14.58 8.54 1.44
CA VAL A 132 13.15 8.49 1.76
C VAL A 132 12.52 7.23 1.18
N ILE A 133 11.70 6.55 2.00
CA ILE A 133 10.81 5.48 1.51
C ILE A 133 9.37 5.87 1.80
N LEU A 134 8.60 6.10 0.73
CA LEU A 134 7.16 6.33 0.78
C LEU A 134 6.43 5.00 0.95
N ILE A 135 5.51 4.91 1.92
CA ILE A 135 4.70 3.71 2.20
C ILE A 135 3.23 3.98 1.90
N ASP A 136 2.60 3.08 1.13
CA ASP A 136 1.17 3.10 0.84
C ASP A 136 0.58 1.68 0.85
N ASP A 137 -0.75 1.52 0.76
CA ASP A 137 -1.41 0.22 0.60
C ASP A 137 -1.50 -0.19 -0.88
N MET A 138 -1.81 0.76 -1.74
CA MET A 138 -1.96 0.50 -3.16
C MET A 138 -1.62 1.71 -4.03
N VAL A 139 -1.19 1.45 -5.25
CA VAL A 139 -1.00 2.48 -6.25
C VAL A 139 -1.92 2.20 -7.45
N ASP A 140 -2.90 3.08 -7.66
CA ASP A 140 -3.83 3.01 -8.80
C ASP A 140 -3.26 3.79 -10.00
N THR A 141 -3.45 5.11 -10.05
CA THR A 141 -2.99 5.95 -11.17
C THR A 141 -1.61 6.57 -10.96
N ALA A 142 -0.98 6.30 -9.83
CA ALA A 142 0.32 6.80 -9.38
C ALA A 142 0.44 8.33 -9.19
N GLY A 143 -0.61 9.11 -9.41
CA GLY A 143 -0.51 10.58 -9.39
C GLY A 143 -0.11 11.16 -8.02
N THR A 144 -0.58 10.58 -6.92
CA THR A 144 -0.27 11.08 -5.57
C THR A 144 1.17 10.73 -5.17
N ILE A 145 1.56 9.48 -5.38
CA ILE A 145 2.87 8.97 -4.94
C ILE A 145 4.03 9.58 -5.75
N THR A 146 3.85 9.77 -7.06
CA THR A 146 4.87 10.41 -7.90
C THR A 146 5.01 11.88 -7.57
N LYS A 147 3.90 12.60 -7.35
CA LYS A 147 3.95 14.00 -6.91
C LYS A 147 4.63 14.15 -5.55
N ALA A 148 4.37 13.23 -4.60
CA ALA A 148 5.05 13.22 -3.31
C ALA A 148 6.58 13.04 -3.48
N ALA A 149 6.98 12.10 -4.34
CA ALA A 149 8.40 11.85 -4.63
C ALA A 149 9.09 13.08 -5.23
N ASP A 150 8.46 13.73 -6.21
CA ASP A 150 9.03 14.90 -6.89
C ASP A 150 9.23 16.05 -5.90
N ILE A 151 8.23 16.36 -5.07
CA ILE A 151 8.33 17.40 -4.02
C ILE A 151 9.41 17.08 -2.99
N MET A 152 9.59 15.80 -2.60
CA MET A 152 10.67 15.41 -1.68
C MET A 152 12.04 15.56 -2.32
N LYS A 153 12.19 15.25 -3.61
CA LYS A 153 13.44 15.53 -4.36
C LYS A 153 13.72 17.02 -4.45
N GLU A 154 12.72 17.86 -4.73
CA GLU A 154 12.82 19.31 -4.72
C GLU A 154 13.21 19.86 -3.35
N ALA A 155 12.73 19.23 -2.26
CA ALA A 155 13.10 19.55 -0.88
C ALA A 155 14.51 19.05 -0.46
N GLY A 156 15.26 18.43 -1.36
CA GLY A 156 16.65 18.03 -1.15
C GLY A 156 16.84 16.60 -0.65
N ALA A 157 15.88 15.69 -0.82
CA ALA A 157 16.08 14.26 -0.55
C ALA A 157 17.16 13.67 -1.49
N ILE A 158 18.07 12.87 -0.92
CA ILE A 158 19.11 12.16 -1.67
C ILE A 158 18.48 11.16 -2.64
N SER A 159 17.62 10.31 -2.11
CA SER A 159 16.87 9.33 -2.89
C SER A 159 15.41 9.27 -2.40
N VAL A 160 14.50 8.92 -3.31
CA VAL A 160 13.11 8.63 -2.97
C VAL A 160 12.72 7.31 -3.62
N ARG A 161 12.31 6.36 -2.79
CA ARG A 161 11.72 5.09 -3.19
C ARG A 161 10.30 5.02 -2.69
N ALA A 162 9.50 4.14 -3.26
CA ALA A 162 8.15 3.91 -2.79
C ALA A 162 7.85 2.41 -2.68
N ILE A 163 7.07 2.04 -1.68
CA ILE A 163 6.62 0.67 -1.43
C ILE A 163 5.12 0.68 -1.25
N ALA A 164 4.41 -0.19 -1.93
CA ALA A 164 2.98 -0.39 -1.73
C ALA A 164 2.60 -1.87 -1.93
N SER A 165 1.61 -2.33 -1.20
CA SER A 165 1.24 -3.75 -1.24
C SER A 165 0.62 -4.12 -2.58
N HIS A 166 -0.33 -3.33 -3.10
CA HIS A 166 -1.14 -3.69 -4.26
C HIS A 166 -0.81 -2.87 -5.51
N CYS A 167 -0.30 -3.58 -6.53
CA CYS A 167 0.09 -3.03 -7.83
C CYS A 167 -1.12 -2.93 -8.78
N VAL A 168 -2.05 -1.98 -8.54
CA VAL A 168 -3.19 -1.77 -9.45
C VAL A 168 -2.71 -1.16 -10.76
N MET A 169 -1.87 -0.13 -10.70
CA MET A 169 -1.13 0.49 -11.81
C MET A 169 -1.97 0.73 -13.06
N SER A 170 -3.14 1.34 -12.87
CA SER A 170 -4.09 1.58 -13.96
C SER A 170 -3.75 2.83 -14.79
N GLY A 171 -4.19 2.83 -16.06
CA GLY A 171 -4.05 3.96 -16.96
C GLY A 171 -2.60 4.42 -17.14
N PRO A 172 -2.26 5.69 -16.88
CA PRO A 172 -0.93 6.25 -17.11
C PRO A 172 0.07 5.97 -15.97
N ALA A 173 -0.25 5.08 -15.03
CA ALA A 173 0.56 4.88 -13.81
C ALA A 173 2.00 4.49 -14.12
N SER A 174 2.22 3.54 -15.04
CA SER A 174 3.56 3.08 -15.41
C SER A 174 4.42 4.22 -16.00
N GLU A 175 3.83 5.04 -16.87
CA GLU A 175 4.50 6.20 -17.47
C GLU A 175 4.83 7.26 -16.39
N ARG A 176 3.90 7.54 -15.49
CA ARG A 176 4.12 8.48 -14.38
C ARG A 176 5.25 8.03 -13.47
N VAL A 177 5.28 6.77 -13.07
CA VAL A 177 6.37 6.23 -12.25
C VAL A 177 7.69 6.30 -13.01
N GLN A 178 7.71 5.91 -14.28
CA GLN A 178 8.94 5.96 -15.11
C GLN A 178 9.53 7.38 -15.17
N ASN A 179 8.69 8.40 -15.30
CA ASN A 179 9.10 9.80 -15.48
C ASN A 179 9.22 10.60 -14.17
N SER A 180 8.93 10.01 -13.01
CA SER A 180 8.99 10.67 -11.70
C SER A 180 10.40 10.66 -11.10
N GLY A 181 10.58 11.40 -10.01
CA GLY A 181 11.77 11.39 -9.17
C GLY A 181 11.97 10.12 -8.33
N LEU A 182 11.10 9.10 -8.46
CA LEU A 182 11.29 7.81 -7.82
C LEU A 182 12.48 7.07 -8.44
N GLU A 183 13.33 6.51 -7.59
CA GLU A 183 14.37 5.57 -8.03
C GLU A 183 13.78 4.17 -8.25
N GLU A 184 12.88 3.76 -7.35
CA GLU A 184 12.27 2.44 -7.36
C GLU A 184 10.86 2.51 -6.81
N MET A 185 9.96 1.68 -7.36
CA MET A 185 8.62 1.43 -6.85
C MET A 185 8.45 -0.06 -6.63
N VAL A 186 8.31 -0.48 -5.36
CA VAL A 186 8.25 -1.89 -4.97
C VAL A 186 6.84 -2.27 -4.59
N PHE A 187 6.38 -3.41 -5.10
CA PHE A 187 5.08 -3.99 -4.78
C PHE A 187 5.21 -5.43 -4.30
N THR A 188 4.16 -5.96 -3.72
CA THR A 188 3.98 -7.42 -3.67
C THR A 188 3.46 -7.93 -5.01
N ASP A 189 3.53 -9.24 -5.21
CA ASP A 189 2.94 -9.91 -6.38
C ASP A 189 1.45 -10.28 -6.18
N SER A 190 0.76 -9.66 -5.21
CA SER A 190 -0.69 -9.81 -4.98
C SER A 190 -1.53 -9.46 -6.21
N ILE A 191 -1.04 -8.57 -7.06
CA ILE A 191 -1.59 -8.25 -8.38
C ILE A 191 -0.45 -8.35 -9.38
N PRO A 192 -0.55 -9.22 -10.42
CA PRO A 192 0.48 -9.33 -11.45
C PRO A 192 0.72 -8.01 -12.19
N TYR A 193 1.99 -7.68 -12.42
CA TYR A 193 2.37 -6.48 -13.16
C TYR A 193 3.00 -6.84 -14.51
N ALA A 194 2.58 -6.17 -15.58
CA ALA A 194 2.98 -6.47 -16.95
C ALA A 194 4.36 -5.86 -17.36
N ASN A 195 5.23 -5.52 -16.40
CA ASN A 195 6.59 -4.98 -16.61
C ASN A 195 6.69 -3.80 -17.60
N ARG A 196 5.77 -2.84 -17.50
CA ARG A 196 5.71 -1.65 -18.36
C ARG A 196 6.62 -0.50 -17.90
N CYS A 197 7.27 -0.64 -16.76
CA CYS A 197 8.13 0.37 -16.16
C CYS A 197 9.34 -0.31 -15.51
N SER A 198 10.55 0.13 -15.87
CA SER A 198 11.80 -0.45 -15.37
C SER A 198 12.07 -0.15 -13.89
N LYS A 199 11.40 0.86 -13.33
CA LYS A 199 11.50 1.23 -11.91
C LYS A 199 10.62 0.37 -10.99
N VAL A 200 9.73 -0.46 -11.56
CA VAL A 200 8.82 -1.30 -10.78
C VAL A 200 9.45 -2.66 -10.51
N LYS A 201 9.44 -3.06 -9.24
CA LYS A 201 9.88 -4.36 -8.76
C LYS A 201 8.74 -5.03 -7.99
N GLN A 202 8.61 -6.34 -8.11
CA GLN A 202 7.67 -7.12 -7.29
C GLN A 202 8.44 -8.08 -6.37
N LEU A 203 7.97 -8.18 -5.12
CA LEU A 203 8.40 -9.16 -4.13
C LEU A 203 7.29 -10.20 -3.97
N THR A 204 7.66 -11.46 -3.88
CA THR A 204 6.66 -12.53 -3.72
C THR A 204 6.18 -12.62 -2.28
N ILE A 205 4.86 -12.85 -2.14
CA ILE A 205 4.18 -13.16 -0.88
C ILE A 205 3.82 -14.64 -0.78
N ALA A 206 4.23 -15.45 -1.76
CA ALA A 206 3.84 -16.84 -1.87
C ALA A 206 4.21 -17.65 -0.63
N ASP A 207 5.42 -17.52 -0.12
CA ASP A 207 5.89 -18.27 1.06
C ASP A 207 5.11 -17.88 2.32
N MET A 208 4.81 -16.59 2.50
CA MET A 208 4.01 -16.10 3.64
C MET A 208 2.59 -16.68 3.59
N PHE A 209 1.93 -16.64 2.43
CA PHE A 209 0.59 -17.21 2.27
C PHE A 209 0.58 -18.73 2.40
N ALA A 210 1.56 -19.42 1.81
CA ALA A 210 1.69 -20.88 1.94
C ALA A 210 1.85 -21.31 3.39
N GLU A 211 2.71 -20.65 4.15
CA GLU A 211 2.90 -20.94 5.57
C GLU A 211 1.65 -20.61 6.39
N THR A 212 0.97 -19.50 6.10
CA THR A 212 -0.29 -19.14 6.76
C THR A 212 -1.36 -20.20 6.50
N ILE A 213 -1.55 -20.63 5.25
CA ILE A 213 -2.51 -21.68 4.87
C ILE A 213 -2.17 -22.98 5.58
N ARG A 214 -0.90 -23.41 5.58
CA ARG A 214 -0.43 -24.62 6.26
C ARG A 214 -0.79 -24.58 7.76
N ARG A 215 -0.51 -23.45 8.43
CA ARG A 215 -0.81 -23.29 9.87
C ARG A 215 -2.32 -23.31 10.14
N VAL A 216 -3.09 -22.62 9.36
CA VAL A 216 -4.56 -22.62 9.47
C VAL A 216 -5.12 -24.03 9.31
N MET A 217 -4.67 -24.78 8.30
CA MET A 217 -5.11 -26.16 8.07
C MET A 217 -4.74 -27.11 9.20
N ASN A 218 -3.64 -26.85 9.91
CA ASN A 218 -3.17 -27.64 11.04
C ASN A 218 -3.65 -27.13 12.41
N ASN A 219 -4.52 -26.10 12.45
CA ASN A 219 -4.94 -25.41 13.67
C ASN A 219 -3.75 -24.86 14.51
N GLU A 220 -2.69 -24.41 13.83
CA GLU A 220 -1.53 -23.76 14.43
C GLU A 220 -1.72 -22.25 14.50
N SER A 221 -1.05 -21.58 15.46
CA SER A 221 -1.07 -20.11 15.56
C SER A 221 -0.36 -19.44 14.40
N ILE A 222 -0.97 -18.39 13.86
CA ILE A 222 -0.39 -17.52 12.83
C ILE A 222 0.20 -16.22 13.40
N SER A 223 0.24 -16.05 14.73
CA SER A 223 0.67 -14.80 15.39
C SER A 223 2.08 -14.36 14.98
N SER A 224 2.98 -15.29 14.66
CA SER A 224 4.34 -14.99 14.18
C SER A 224 4.38 -14.35 12.78
N GLN A 225 3.27 -14.35 12.05
CA GLN A 225 3.16 -13.70 10.75
C GLN A 225 2.84 -12.19 10.84
N TYR A 226 2.51 -11.71 12.05
CA TYR A 226 2.17 -10.33 12.30
C TYR A 226 3.39 -9.57 12.83
N ILE A 227 4.08 -8.86 11.95
CA ILE A 227 5.08 -7.84 12.31
C ILE A 227 4.33 -6.51 12.35
N ILE A 228 3.99 -6.05 13.55
CA ILE A 228 3.22 -4.83 13.79
C ILE A 228 4.10 -3.79 14.48
#